data_a1180677035ed8408dd8836205aa95fb
#
_entry.id   a1180677035ed8408dd8836205aa95fb
#
_cell.length_a   1.000
_cell.length_b   1.000
_cell.length_c   1.000
_cell.angle_alpha   90.00
_cell.angle_beta   90.00
_cell.angle_gamma   90.00
#
_symmetry.space_group_name_H-M   'P 1'
#
loop_
_entity.id
_entity.type
_entity.pdbx_description
1 polymer ?
#
loop_
_entity_poly.entity_id
_entity_poly.type
_entity_poly.pdbx_seq_one_letter_code
_entity_poly.pdbx_strand_id
1 'polypeptide(L)'
;MSLKPTNALTMINNLPDVPSQVDICITEQDLGPATKFLPAVEEYAQEDVAVIFCDSDKIYDPNWAARLINAAQKNPDCAIAEEGSDLRHISIYNWSGTSVPRAERIKKDLKYRLRRALSLGRWKPRKNVASGYVDILEGWGGVLIYPRFFTKQAFDIPDCAWMVDDIWLSGQLEVNGIKIWLTKDEDIRTKGGQNELETPLRKQK
;
A
#
# COMPACT_ATOMS: atom_id res chain seq x y z
N MET A 1 17.68 -10.41 19.25
CA MET A 1 16.87 -11.61 19.40
C MET A 1 16.02 -11.69 18.14
N SER A 2 16.35 -12.59 17.22
CA SER A 2 15.70 -12.68 15.89
C SER A 2 14.27 -13.18 16.07
N LEU A 3 13.29 -12.40 15.61
CA LEU A 3 11.88 -12.77 15.59
C LEU A 3 11.48 -13.51 14.30
N LYS A 4 12.44 -14.10 13.59
CA LYS A 4 12.11 -14.94 12.43
C LYS A 4 11.44 -16.21 12.91
N PRO A 5 10.15 -16.44 12.64
CA PRO A 5 9.50 -17.68 13.01
C PRO A 5 10.13 -18.82 12.21
N THR A 6 10.79 -19.70 12.91
CA THR A 6 11.22 -20.99 12.37
C THR A 6 9.97 -21.84 12.23
N ASN A 7 9.57 -22.20 11.02
CA ASN A 7 8.51 -23.16 10.65
C ASN A 7 7.05 -22.67 10.72
N ALA A 8 6.66 -21.76 9.85
CA ALA A 8 5.23 -21.47 9.58
C ALA A 8 4.51 -22.65 8.86
N LEU A 9 5.23 -23.54 8.21
CA LEU A 9 4.69 -24.68 7.44
C LEU A 9 3.95 -25.74 8.28
N THR A 10 4.13 -25.77 9.59
CA THR A 10 3.53 -26.81 10.45
C THR A 10 2.11 -26.49 10.91
N MET A 11 1.57 -25.30 10.65
CA MET A 11 0.27 -24.88 11.16
C MET A 11 -0.89 -24.90 10.15
N ILE A 12 -0.64 -25.16 8.87
CA ILE A 12 -1.73 -25.19 7.86
C ILE A 12 -2.10 -26.64 7.58
N ASN A 13 -2.81 -27.28 8.49
CA ASN A 13 -3.37 -28.61 8.25
C ASN A 13 -4.58 -28.61 7.30
N ASN A 14 -5.25 -27.48 7.11
CA ASN A 14 -6.37 -27.32 6.19
C ASN A 14 -6.28 -25.93 5.55
N LEU A 15 -6.18 -25.90 4.23
CA LEU A 15 -6.35 -24.64 3.48
C LEU A 15 -7.82 -24.19 3.55
N PRO A 16 -8.10 -22.89 3.61
CA PRO A 16 -9.46 -22.40 3.57
C PRO A 16 -10.12 -22.69 2.22
N ASP A 17 -11.42 -22.90 2.24
CA ASP A 17 -12.21 -22.92 1.00
C ASP A 17 -12.22 -21.53 0.39
N VAL A 18 -11.80 -21.43 -0.87
CA VAL A 18 -11.80 -20.18 -1.63
C VAL A 18 -12.63 -20.32 -2.90
N PRO A 19 -13.17 -19.22 -3.44
CA PRO A 19 -13.84 -19.23 -4.75
C PRO A 19 -12.92 -19.78 -5.85
N SER A 20 -13.50 -20.38 -6.89
CA SER A 20 -12.75 -21.00 -7.99
C SER A 20 -11.85 -20.06 -8.80
N GLN A 21 -12.03 -18.74 -8.62
CA GLN A 21 -11.21 -17.70 -9.24
C GLN A 21 -10.01 -17.29 -8.35
N VAL A 22 -9.85 -17.92 -7.20
CA VAL A 22 -8.79 -17.61 -6.24
C VAL A 22 -7.90 -18.83 -6.09
N ASP A 23 -6.61 -18.62 -6.29
CA ASP A 23 -5.58 -19.63 -6.06
C ASP A 23 -4.87 -19.34 -4.74
N ILE A 24 -4.57 -20.40 -4.00
CA ILE A 24 -3.79 -20.31 -2.76
C ILE A 24 -2.35 -20.72 -3.10
N CYS A 25 -1.45 -19.74 -3.07
CA CYS A 25 -0.02 -19.97 -3.25
C CYS A 25 0.67 -20.08 -1.89
N ILE A 26 1.39 -21.17 -1.68
CA ILE A 26 2.18 -21.40 -0.47
C ILE A 26 3.63 -21.11 -0.79
N THR A 27 4.26 -20.21 -0.05
CA THR A 27 5.69 -19.94 -0.17
C THR A 27 6.47 -20.68 0.93
N GLU A 28 7.63 -21.25 0.57
CA GLU A 28 8.53 -21.89 1.52
C GLU A 28 9.31 -20.87 2.36
N GLN A 29 9.51 -19.68 1.82
CA GLN A 29 10.21 -18.59 2.48
C GLN A 29 9.23 -17.66 3.17
N ASP A 30 9.42 -17.46 4.48
CA ASP A 30 8.73 -16.41 5.22
C ASP A 30 9.43 -15.07 4.92
N LEU A 31 8.71 -14.17 4.25
CA LEU A 31 9.15 -12.82 3.93
C LEU A 31 8.44 -11.77 4.81
N GLY A 32 7.82 -12.21 5.92
CA GLY A 32 7.01 -11.36 6.77
C GLY A 32 5.85 -10.73 6.00
N PRO A 33 5.48 -9.47 6.29
CA PRO A 33 4.41 -8.77 5.58
C PRO A 33 4.63 -8.63 4.07
N ALA A 34 5.90 -8.66 3.60
CA ALA A 34 6.23 -8.59 2.17
C ALA A 34 5.85 -9.87 1.40
N THR A 35 5.46 -10.95 2.08
CA THR A 35 4.92 -12.18 1.46
C THR A 35 3.67 -11.89 0.61
N LYS A 36 2.96 -10.79 0.87
CA LYS A 36 1.77 -10.41 0.09
C LYS A 36 2.07 -9.98 -1.36
N PHE A 37 3.33 -9.67 -1.70
CA PHE A 37 3.68 -9.20 -3.06
C PHE A 37 4.98 -9.81 -3.63
N LEU A 38 6.02 -10.06 -2.82
CA LEU A 38 7.31 -10.51 -3.33
C LEU A 38 7.26 -11.87 -4.07
N PRO A 39 6.50 -12.88 -3.63
CA PRO A 39 6.37 -14.12 -4.39
C PRO A 39 5.82 -13.90 -5.80
N ALA A 40 4.82 -13.02 -5.96
CA ALA A 40 4.31 -12.67 -7.28
C ALA A 40 5.33 -11.88 -8.12
N VAL A 41 6.13 -11.01 -7.49
CA VAL A 41 7.24 -10.32 -8.19
C VAL A 41 8.26 -11.33 -8.73
N GLU A 42 8.57 -12.38 -7.97
CA GLU A 42 9.50 -13.42 -8.41
C GLU A 42 8.90 -14.28 -9.53
N GLU A 43 7.67 -14.74 -9.35
CA GLU A 43 6.96 -15.60 -10.30
C GLU A 43 6.82 -14.93 -11.68
N TYR A 44 6.45 -13.66 -11.71
CA TYR A 44 6.20 -12.90 -12.94
C TYR A 44 7.37 -12.00 -13.36
N ALA A 45 8.60 -12.27 -12.86
CA ALA A 45 9.77 -11.41 -13.11
C ALA A 45 10.13 -11.23 -14.59
N GLN A 46 9.78 -12.18 -15.46
CA GLN A 46 10.04 -12.15 -16.89
C GLN A 46 8.84 -11.73 -17.73
N GLU A 47 7.73 -11.37 -17.09
CA GLU A 47 6.48 -11.03 -17.75
C GLU A 47 6.19 -9.53 -17.64
N ASP A 48 5.57 -8.97 -18.68
CA ASP A 48 5.08 -7.58 -18.64
C ASP A 48 3.65 -7.52 -18.08
N VAL A 49 3.53 -7.90 -16.83
CA VAL A 49 2.26 -7.92 -16.10
C VAL A 49 2.28 -6.94 -14.95
N ALA A 50 1.11 -6.42 -14.60
CA ALA A 50 0.93 -5.63 -13.40
C ALA A 50 0.49 -6.52 -12.23
N VAL A 51 1.12 -6.38 -11.10
CA VAL A 51 0.74 -7.01 -9.84
C VAL A 51 0.02 -5.98 -8.99
N ILE A 52 -1.20 -6.32 -8.55
CA ILE A 52 -1.97 -5.50 -7.60
C ILE A 52 -2.01 -6.26 -6.27
N PHE A 53 -1.62 -5.59 -5.20
CA PHE A 53 -1.69 -6.17 -3.86
C PHE A 53 -2.34 -5.21 -2.87
N CYS A 54 -2.82 -5.76 -1.77
CA CYS A 54 -3.49 -5.04 -0.69
C CYS A 54 -3.40 -5.82 0.62
N ASP A 55 -3.81 -5.18 1.72
CA ASP A 55 -3.93 -5.86 2.99
C ASP A 55 -5.23 -6.67 3.05
N SER A 56 -5.20 -7.83 3.70
CA SER A 56 -6.33 -8.76 3.79
C SER A 56 -7.42 -8.36 4.78
N ASP A 57 -7.17 -7.35 5.61
CA ASP A 57 -8.09 -6.86 6.66
C ASP A 57 -9.00 -5.71 6.20
N LYS A 58 -9.04 -5.42 4.89
CA LYS A 58 -9.81 -4.33 4.28
C LYS A 58 -10.86 -4.85 3.32
N ILE A 59 -11.95 -4.11 3.21
CA ILE A 59 -12.95 -4.30 2.16
C ILE A 59 -12.78 -3.17 1.17
N TYR A 60 -12.42 -3.53 -0.06
CA TYR A 60 -12.21 -2.58 -1.15
C TYR A 60 -13.48 -2.39 -1.96
N ASP A 61 -13.66 -1.21 -2.54
CA ASP A 61 -14.80 -0.99 -3.42
C ASP A 61 -14.62 -1.70 -4.78
N PRO A 62 -15.72 -2.01 -5.49
CA PRO A 62 -15.64 -2.79 -6.73
C PRO A 62 -14.80 -2.16 -7.85
N ASN A 63 -14.58 -0.85 -7.82
CA ASN A 63 -13.81 -0.13 -8.85
C ASN A 63 -12.35 0.12 -8.44
N TRP A 64 -11.94 -0.38 -7.27
CA TRP A 64 -10.62 -0.17 -6.71
C TRP A 64 -9.48 -0.57 -7.68
N ALA A 65 -9.49 -1.81 -8.15
CA ALA A 65 -8.47 -2.30 -9.09
C ALA A 65 -8.48 -1.51 -10.41
N ALA A 66 -9.67 -1.17 -10.93
CA ALA A 66 -9.79 -0.38 -12.14
C ALA A 66 -9.17 1.02 -12.01
N ARG A 67 -9.28 1.65 -10.84
CA ARG A 67 -8.63 2.96 -10.59
C ARG A 67 -7.11 2.85 -10.63
N LEU A 68 -6.54 1.83 -9.98
CA LEU A 68 -5.09 1.58 -10.01
C LEU A 68 -4.60 1.34 -11.45
N ILE A 69 -5.31 0.51 -12.23
CA ILE A 69 -4.97 0.22 -13.63
C ILE A 69 -5.04 1.50 -14.48
N ASN A 70 -6.12 2.28 -14.36
CA ASN A 70 -6.28 3.53 -15.10
C ASN A 70 -5.17 4.56 -14.75
N ALA A 71 -4.72 4.58 -13.51
CA ALA A 71 -3.63 5.44 -13.10
C ALA A 71 -2.29 4.94 -13.65
N ALA A 72 -2.05 3.63 -13.66
CA ALA A 72 -0.85 3.02 -14.22
C ALA A 72 -0.72 3.27 -15.75
N GLN A 73 -1.82 3.20 -16.48
CA GLN A 73 -1.83 3.53 -17.93
C GLN A 73 -1.37 4.97 -18.21
N LYS A 74 -1.64 5.90 -17.28
CA LYS A 74 -1.21 7.30 -17.40
C LYS A 74 0.20 7.55 -16.87
N ASN A 75 0.72 6.64 -16.06
CA ASN A 75 2.02 6.73 -15.40
C ASN A 75 2.73 5.36 -15.47
N PRO A 76 3.12 4.87 -16.67
CA PRO A 76 3.56 3.48 -16.87
C PRO A 76 4.89 3.15 -16.19
N ASP A 77 5.68 4.17 -15.84
CA ASP A 77 6.99 4.02 -15.20
C ASP A 77 6.93 4.29 -13.69
N CYS A 78 5.72 4.27 -13.10
CA CYS A 78 5.52 4.53 -11.70
C CYS A 78 4.85 3.33 -11.00
N ALA A 79 5.20 3.10 -9.74
CA ALA A 79 4.34 2.36 -8.84
C ALA A 79 3.12 3.22 -8.49
N ILE A 80 1.92 2.63 -8.46
CA ILE A 80 0.68 3.36 -8.20
C ILE A 80 0.14 2.96 -6.84
N ALA A 81 -0.25 3.94 -6.04
CA ALA A 81 -0.87 3.70 -4.75
C ALA A 81 -2.11 4.59 -4.54
N GLU A 82 -3.11 4.10 -3.80
CA GLU A 82 -4.25 4.92 -3.34
C GLU A 82 -3.95 5.61 -2.02
N GLU A 83 -3.03 5.07 -1.23
CA GLU A 83 -2.56 5.67 0.02
C GLU A 83 -1.04 5.73 0.04
N GLY A 84 -0.52 6.75 0.69
CA GLY A 84 0.92 6.97 0.78
C GLY A 84 1.26 8.14 1.67
N SER A 85 2.53 8.28 1.99
CA SER A 85 3.06 9.31 2.88
C SER A 85 4.23 10.04 2.23
N ASP A 86 4.36 11.30 2.60
CA ASP A 86 5.47 12.14 2.18
C ASP A 86 6.44 12.29 3.35
N LEU A 87 7.73 12.04 3.15
CA LEU A 87 8.76 12.16 4.18
C LEU A 87 8.84 13.56 4.78
N ARG A 88 8.43 14.59 4.03
CA ARG A 88 8.32 15.97 4.57
C ARG A 88 7.41 16.08 5.78
N HIS A 89 6.45 15.16 5.91
CA HIS A 89 5.53 15.13 7.05
C HIS A 89 6.04 14.30 8.22
N ILE A 90 7.08 13.49 8.00
CA ILE A 90 7.65 12.56 9.00
C ILE A 90 8.98 13.11 9.51
N SER A 91 9.71 13.84 8.67
CA SER A 91 11.06 14.29 8.93
C SER A 91 11.11 15.63 9.65
N ILE A 92 11.99 15.70 10.65
CA ILE A 92 12.50 16.94 11.28
C ILE A 92 13.46 17.70 10.33
N TYR A 93 13.80 17.15 9.18
CA TYR A 93 14.71 17.77 8.22
C TYR A 93 13.93 18.70 7.28
N ASN A 94 14.44 19.93 7.13
CA ASN A 94 14.00 20.85 6.10
C ASN A 94 14.34 20.29 4.72
N TRP A 95 13.38 19.63 4.10
CA TRP A 95 13.50 19.13 2.74
C TRP A 95 13.38 20.32 1.77
N SER A 96 14.47 20.66 1.09
CA SER A 96 14.43 21.62 -0.01
C SER A 96 13.60 21.03 -1.15
N GLY A 97 12.49 21.71 -1.48
CA GLY A 97 11.45 21.19 -2.37
C GLY A 97 11.98 20.60 -3.68
N THR A 98 11.46 19.44 -4.02
CA THR A 98 11.62 18.86 -5.36
C THR A 98 10.71 19.58 -6.34
N SER A 99 11.17 19.77 -7.58
CA SER A 99 10.40 20.40 -8.68
C SER A 99 9.26 19.50 -9.22
N VAL A 100 9.07 18.31 -8.66
CA VAL A 100 8.04 17.36 -9.12
C VAL A 100 6.69 17.61 -8.43
N PRO A 101 5.57 17.44 -9.13
CA PRO A 101 4.25 17.61 -8.56
C PRO A 101 3.98 16.57 -7.47
N ARG A 102 3.78 17.03 -6.23
CA ARG A 102 3.54 16.16 -5.08
C ARG A 102 2.05 15.98 -4.85
N ALA A 103 1.67 14.80 -4.35
CA ALA A 103 0.30 14.58 -3.90
C ALA A 103 -0.06 15.51 -2.75
N GLU A 104 -1.30 15.99 -2.74
CA GLU A 104 -1.77 16.89 -1.70
C GLU A 104 -2.82 16.23 -0.83
N ARG A 105 -2.60 16.28 0.47
CA ARG A 105 -3.60 15.90 1.48
C ARG A 105 -4.44 17.10 1.90
N ILE A 106 -5.69 16.83 2.29
CA ILE A 106 -6.57 17.88 2.82
C ILE A 106 -5.94 18.53 4.05
N LYS A 107 -5.88 19.87 4.04
CA LYS A 107 -5.42 20.65 5.20
C LYS A 107 -6.49 20.63 6.29
N LYS A 108 -6.11 20.20 7.50
CA LYS A 108 -6.99 20.18 8.68
C LYS A 108 -6.99 21.56 9.38
N ASP A 109 -7.30 22.60 8.60
CA ASP A 109 -7.40 23.98 9.05
C ASP A 109 -8.68 24.27 9.89
N LEU A 110 -8.86 25.52 10.28
CA LEU A 110 -10.03 25.94 11.06
C LEU A 110 -11.35 25.69 10.30
N LYS A 111 -11.35 25.92 8.97
CA LYS A 111 -12.52 25.69 8.10
C LYS A 111 -12.89 24.20 8.08
N TYR A 112 -11.91 23.33 7.98
CA TYR A 112 -12.10 21.89 8.09
C TYR A 112 -12.73 21.49 9.43
N ARG A 113 -12.19 22.02 10.54
CA ARG A 113 -12.66 21.71 11.90
C ARG A 113 -14.09 22.20 12.10
N LEU A 114 -14.39 23.44 11.67
CA LEU A 114 -15.73 24.01 11.77
C LEU A 114 -16.74 23.19 10.95
N ARG A 115 -16.42 22.85 9.70
CA ARG A 115 -17.31 22.07 8.85
C ARG A 115 -17.55 20.67 9.41
N ARG A 116 -16.53 20.06 10.01
CA ARG A 116 -16.66 18.76 10.68
C ARG A 116 -17.54 18.84 11.93
N ALA A 117 -17.39 19.88 12.74
CA ALA A 117 -18.23 20.11 13.90
C ALA A 117 -19.70 20.36 13.51
N LEU A 118 -19.96 21.25 12.53
CA LEU A 118 -21.30 21.53 12.04
C LEU A 118 -22.00 20.31 11.43
N SER A 119 -21.25 19.39 10.83
CA SER A 119 -21.79 18.15 10.29
C SER A 119 -22.00 17.04 11.34
N LEU A 120 -21.73 17.30 12.62
CA LEU A 120 -21.74 16.30 13.70
C LEU A 120 -20.88 15.06 13.33
N GLY A 121 -19.76 15.28 12.66
CA GLY A 121 -18.86 14.20 12.21
C GLY A 121 -19.33 13.41 10.98
N ARG A 122 -20.49 13.73 10.40
CA ARG A 122 -21.01 13.05 9.20
C ARG A 122 -20.25 13.42 7.93
N TRP A 123 -19.64 14.60 7.89
CA TRP A 123 -18.80 15.00 6.76
C TRP A 123 -17.45 14.27 6.83
N LYS A 124 -17.23 13.36 5.90
CA LYS A 124 -15.98 12.63 5.70
C LYS A 124 -15.31 13.23 4.46
N PRO A 125 -14.36 14.16 4.61
CA PRO A 125 -13.67 14.74 3.48
C PRO A 125 -12.71 13.73 2.86
N ARG A 126 -12.37 13.95 1.60
CA ARG A 126 -11.31 13.22 0.92
C ARG A 126 -9.98 13.46 1.65
N LYS A 127 -9.18 12.40 1.78
CA LYS A 127 -7.85 12.47 2.38
C LYS A 127 -6.86 13.08 1.38
N ASN A 128 -6.88 12.59 0.14
CA ASN A 128 -6.02 13.03 -0.95
C ASN A 128 -6.84 13.92 -1.91
N VAL A 129 -6.49 15.20 -1.99
CA VAL A 129 -7.21 16.20 -2.80
C VAL A 129 -6.59 16.41 -4.18
N ALA A 130 -5.30 16.06 -4.32
CA ALA A 130 -4.60 16.08 -5.60
C ALA A 130 -3.69 14.85 -5.70
N SER A 131 -3.67 14.22 -6.89
CA SER A 131 -2.71 13.17 -7.23
C SER A 131 -1.32 13.76 -7.44
N GLY A 132 -0.30 12.95 -7.25
CA GLY A 132 1.08 13.37 -7.40
C GLY A 132 2.04 12.36 -6.80
N TYR A 133 3.32 12.71 -6.78
CA TYR A 133 4.35 11.85 -6.22
C TYR A 133 4.33 11.85 -4.69
N VAL A 134 4.65 10.69 -4.12
CA VAL A 134 4.90 10.48 -2.68
C VAL A 134 6.20 9.72 -2.49
N ASP A 135 6.70 9.67 -1.26
CA ASP A 135 7.96 8.98 -0.96
C ASP A 135 7.72 7.55 -0.46
N ILE A 136 6.61 7.31 0.23
CA ILE A 136 6.26 6.01 0.81
C ILE A 136 4.85 5.65 0.37
N LEU A 137 4.69 4.49 -0.24
CA LEU A 137 3.39 3.88 -0.47
C LEU A 137 2.88 3.22 0.82
N GLU A 138 1.57 3.09 0.94
CA GLU A 138 0.92 2.41 2.07
C GLU A 138 0.05 1.27 1.52
N GLY A 139 0.45 0.01 1.74
CA GLY A 139 -0.17 -1.19 1.16
C GLY A 139 -1.64 -1.37 1.49
N TRP A 140 -2.07 -0.87 2.65
CA TRP A 140 -3.47 -0.97 3.07
C TRP A 140 -4.45 -0.20 2.16
N GLY A 141 -3.98 0.76 1.39
CA GLY A 141 -4.81 1.47 0.40
C GLY A 141 -4.92 0.73 -0.93
N GLY A 142 -4.02 -0.21 -1.16
CA GLY A 142 -3.85 -0.92 -2.42
C GLY A 142 -2.77 -0.29 -3.30
N VAL A 143 -2.01 -1.16 -3.92
CA VAL A 143 -0.82 -0.80 -4.71
C VAL A 143 -0.78 -1.61 -5.99
N LEU A 144 -0.39 -0.96 -7.09
CA LEU A 144 -0.05 -1.61 -8.35
C LEU A 144 1.43 -1.37 -8.64
N ILE A 145 2.13 -2.46 -8.91
CA ILE A 145 3.55 -2.49 -9.28
C ILE A 145 3.75 -3.35 -10.52
N TYR A 146 4.92 -3.22 -11.15
CA TYR A 146 5.37 -4.16 -12.16
C TYR A 146 6.59 -4.93 -11.64
N PRO A 147 6.69 -6.26 -11.85
CA PRO A 147 7.84 -7.05 -11.41
C PRO A 147 9.18 -6.48 -11.88
N ARG A 148 9.24 -5.92 -13.08
CA ARG A 148 10.43 -5.25 -13.64
C ARG A 148 10.96 -4.07 -12.83
N PHE A 149 10.20 -3.57 -11.88
CA PHE A 149 10.64 -2.48 -10.98
C PHE A 149 11.61 -2.95 -9.91
N PHE A 150 11.76 -4.27 -9.74
CA PHE A 150 12.52 -4.85 -8.65
C PHE A 150 13.71 -5.67 -9.15
N THR A 151 14.76 -5.67 -8.33
CA THR A 151 15.91 -6.55 -8.48
C THR A 151 15.89 -7.62 -7.39
N LYS A 152 16.81 -8.57 -7.45
CA LYS A 152 16.96 -9.59 -6.40
C LYS A 152 17.18 -9.01 -5.00
N GLN A 153 17.68 -7.78 -4.90
CA GLN A 153 17.89 -7.09 -3.63
C GLN A 153 16.58 -6.86 -2.84
N ALA A 154 15.43 -6.84 -3.54
CA ALA A 154 14.13 -6.69 -2.86
C ALA A 154 13.83 -7.84 -1.89
N PHE A 155 14.44 -9.01 -2.10
CA PHE A 155 14.26 -10.21 -1.27
C PHE A 155 15.23 -10.27 -0.08
N ASP A 156 16.26 -9.44 -0.06
CA ASP A 156 17.25 -9.36 1.03
C ASP A 156 16.78 -8.40 2.14
N ILE A 157 15.63 -8.69 2.72
CA ILE A 157 14.99 -7.83 3.73
C ILE A 157 15.81 -7.85 5.03
N PRO A 158 16.39 -6.74 5.47
CA PRO A 158 17.13 -6.69 6.73
C PRO A 158 16.18 -6.79 7.93
N ASP A 159 16.67 -7.31 9.05
CA ASP A 159 15.86 -7.51 10.27
C ASP A 159 15.14 -6.23 10.74
N CYS A 160 15.75 -5.07 10.58
CA CYS A 160 15.14 -3.78 10.94
C CYS A 160 13.98 -3.36 10.04
N ALA A 161 13.89 -3.88 8.82
CA ALA A 161 12.82 -3.61 7.87
C ALA A 161 11.77 -4.73 7.78
N TRP A 162 11.97 -5.84 8.50
CA TRP A 162 11.13 -7.03 8.42
C TRP A 162 9.65 -6.79 8.63
N MET A 163 9.29 -5.89 9.56
CA MET A 163 7.90 -5.59 9.92
C MET A 163 7.33 -4.34 9.23
N VAL A 164 8.10 -3.71 8.34
CA VAL A 164 7.76 -2.43 7.71
C VAL A 164 7.93 -2.52 6.20
N ASP A 165 7.20 -3.47 5.62
CA ASP A 165 7.25 -3.79 4.19
C ASP A 165 6.96 -2.59 3.28
N ASP A 166 6.07 -1.69 3.66
CA ASP A 166 5.76 -0.46 2.91
C ASP A 166 7.02 0.43 2.77
N ILE A 167 7.80 0.58 3.84
CA ILE A 167 9.06 1.35 3.83
C ILE A 167 10.12 0.62 3.01
N TRP A 168 10.24 -0.70 3.20
CA TRP A 168 11.19 -1.51 2.44
C TRP A 168 10.91 -1.45 0.95
N LEU A 169 9.67 -1.68 0.55
CA LEU A 169 9.22 -1.63 -0.83
C LEU A 169 9.47 -0.26 -1.46
N SER A 170 9.09 0.81 -0.75
CA SER A 170 9.31 2.19 -1.22
C SER A 170 10.81 2.50 -1.39
N GLY A 171 11.66 2.00 -0.48
CA GLY A 171 13.11 2.12 -0.58
C GLY A 171 13.67 1.40 -1.79
N GLN A 172 13.19 0.18 -2.10
CA GLN A 172 13.60 -0.56 -3.30
C GLN A 172 13.19 0.14 -4.58
N LEU A 173 11.99 0.70 -4.63
CA LEU A 173 11.53 1.50 -5.76
C LEU A 173 12.43 2.72 -5.97
N GLU A 174 12.75 3.47 -4.93
CA GLU A 174 13.62 4.66 -5.02
C GLU A 174 15.04 4.30 -5.47
N VAL A 175 15.63 3.22 -4.95
CA VAL A 175 16.97 2.72 -5.37
C VAL A 175 16.98 2.37 -6.85
N ASN A 176 15.88 1.82 -7.38
CA ASN A 176 15.72 1.46 -8.79
C ASN A 176 15.24 2.65 -9.66
N GLY A 177 15.11 3.86 -9.12
CA GLY A 177 14.69 5.06 -9.84
C GLY A 177 13.21 5.11 -10.18
N ILE A 178 12.40 4.23 -9.58
CA ILE A 178 10.95 4.16 -9.81
C ILE A 178 10.23 5.10 -8.85
N LYS A 179 9.42 5.98 -9.39
CA LYS A 179 8.62 6.92 -8.59
C LYS A 179 7.30 6.29 -8.17
N ILE A 180 6.75 6.77 -7.05
CA ILE A 180 5.45 6.34 -6.53
C ILE A 180 4.45 7.44 -6.83
N TRP A 181 3.41 7.10 -7.60
CA TRP A 181 2.30 8.00 -7.92
C TRP A 181 1.10 7.69 -7.05
N LEU A 182 0.68 8.66 -6.26
CA LEU A 182 -0.52 8.58 -5.44
C LEU A 182 -1.72 9.09 -6.23
N THR A 183 -2.79 8.31 -6.27
CA THR A 183 -4.05 8.74 -6.86
C THR A 183 -4.78 9.69 -5.89
N LYS A 184 -5.54 10.64 -6.41
CA LYS A 184 -6.47 11.37 -5.57
C LYS A 184 -7.68 10.50 -5.26
N ASP A 185 -8.30 10.72 -4.11
CA ASP A 185 -9.58 10.12 -3.80
C ASP A 185 -10.62 10.60 -4.82
N GLU A 186 -11.10 9.73 -5.70
CA GLU A 186 -12.24 10.02 -6.54
C GLU A 186 -13.50 10.11 -5.68
N ASP A 187 -14.59 10.70 -6.23
CA ASP A 187 -15.86 10.86 -5.50
C ASP A 187 -16.57 9.52 -5.30
N ILE A 188 -15.88 8.58 -4.67
CA ILE A 188 -16.51 7.40 -4.18
C ILE A 188 -17.18 7.80 -2.87
N ARG A 189 -18.44 8.14 -2.99
CA ARG A 189 -19.34 8.02 -1.85
C ARG A 189 -19.43 6.54 -1.57
N THR A 190 -18.47 5.99 -0.85
CA THR A 190 -18.65 4.74 -0.13
C THR A 190 -19.80 4.99 0.83
N LYS A 191 -21.00 4.69 0.34
CA LYS A 191 -22.15 4.58 1.20
C LYS A 191 -21.80 3.49 2.20
N GLY A 192 -21.51 3.93 3.43
CA GLY A 192 -21.44 3.16 4.63
C GLY A 192 -20.90 1.74 4.49
N GLY A 193 -19.70 1.53 4.87
CA GLY A 193 -19.14 0.20 4.92
C GLY A 193 -17.65 0.21 5.18
N GLN A 194 -17.16 1.15 5.99
CA GLN A 194 -16.02 0.81 6.82
C GLN A 194 -16.56 -0.04 7.96
N ASN A 195 -16.94 -1.26 7.66
CA ASN A 195 -16.79 -2.31 8.63
C ASN A 195 -15.29 -2.58 8.69
N GLU A 196 -14.56 -1.75 9.43
CA GLU A 196 -13.38 -2.22 10.10
C GLU A 196 -13.85 -3.48 10.81
N LEU A 197 -13.45 -4.64 10.32
CA LEU A 197 -13.52 -5.85 11.11
C LEU A 197 -12.77 -5.50 12.38
N GLU A 198 -13.52 -5.27 13.47
CA GLU A 198 -12.97 -4.92 14.77
C GLU A 198 -12.19 -6.11 15.32
N THR A 199 -10.98 -6.29 14.83
CA THR A 199 -9.95 -6.96 15.60
C THR A 199 -8.68 -6.14 15.44
N PRO A 200 -8.56 -5.04 16.18
CA PRO A 200 -7.34 -4.27 16.13
C PRO A 200 -6.23 -5.14 16.72
N LEU A 201 -5.24 -5.48 15.90
CA LEU A 201 -3.93 -6.02 16.33
C LEU A 201 -3.25 -5.16 17.41
N ARG A 202 -3.83 -4.00 17.74
CA ARG A 202 -3.40 -3.08 18.79
C ARG A 202 -3.77 -3.47 20.22
N LYS A 203 -4.48 -4.57 20.45
CA LYS A 203 -4.90 -4.99 21.81
C LYS A 203 -4.17 -6.22 22.35
N GLN A 204 -3.08 -6.66 21.73
CA GLN A 204 -2.17 -7.60 22.38
C GLN A 204 -1.03 -6.81 23.00
N LYS A 205 -1.23 -6.34 24.21
CA LYS A 205 -0.18 -6.04 25.18
C LYS A 205 0.06 -7.25 26.03
#